data_6dffb8fb99f4d18bd9e1e08043d83de2
#
_entry.id   6dffb8fb99f4d18bd9e1e08043d83de2
#
_cell.length_a   1.000
_cell.length_b   1.000
_cell.length_c   1.000
_cell.angle_alpha   90.00
_cell.angle_beta   90.00
_cell.angle_gamma   90.00
#
_symmetry.space_group_name_H-M   'P 1'
#
loop_
_entity.id
_entity.type
_entity.pdbx_description
1 polymer ?
#
loop_
_entity_poly.entity_id
_entity_poly.type
_entity_poly.pdbx_seq_one_letter_code
_entity_poly.pdbx_strand_id
1 'polypeptide(L)'
;ALWYSDLFGSEHYYLELQDHGIPEQQTVNAGLLRLSRETGIPLVATNDVHYVRREDAKIQQVLICIATNHVLGEDTGLEFHSDQFYLKSEAEMAETFAAVPQALENTEKIARRCNFDFEFGNTKLPYYETPGGMDHYAYFQKLCREGMVRRYGQHPPKAYAERLEYELNTIQKMGYTDYYLIVVDFVQYAKDQGIPVGPGRGSGAGSIAAYCIGITD
;
A
#
# COMPACT_ATOMS: atom_id res chain seq x y z
N ALA A 1 25.57 7.02 -0.67
CA ALA A 1 25.41 6.33 -1.97
C ALA A 1 26.15 5.01 -1.95
N LEU A 2 27.46 4.98 -1.68
CA LEU A 2 28.28 3.75 -1.70
C LEU A 2 27.73 2.65 -0.81
N TRP A 3 27.30 2.97 0.41
CA TRP A 3 26.69 2.00 1.33
C TRP A 3 25.46 1.29 0.72
N TYR A 4 24.61 2.00 0.01
CA TYR A 4 23.46 1.38 -0.68
C TYR A 4 23.90 0.55 -1.89
N SER A 5 24.89 1.03 -2.64
CA SER A 5 25.46 0.27 -3.75
C SER A 5 26.09 -1.05 -3.29
N ASP A 6 26.79 -1.05 -2.14
CA ASP A 6 27.37 -2.26 -1.54
C ASP A 6 26.28 -3.20 -1.02
N LEU A 7 25.22 -2.63 -0.38
CA LEU A 7 24.13 -3.42 0.21
C LEU A 7 23.26 -4.14 -0.85
N PHE A 8 22.88 -3.43 -1.91
CA PHE A 8 21.98 -3.96 -2.94
C PHE A 8 22.71 -4.54 -4.14
N GLY A 9 23.99 -4.26 -4.29
CA GLY A 9 24.80 -4.58 -5.47
C GLY A 9 24.80 -3.44 -6.49
N SER A 10 25.93 -3.25 -7.15
CA SER A 10 26.18 -2.12 -8.08
C SER A 10 25.20 -2.05 -9.25
N GLU A 11 24.56 -3.16 -9.61
CA GLU A 11 23.57 -3.23 -10.70
C GLU A 11 22.13 -2.98 -10.24
N HIS A 12 21.91 -2.83 -8.94
CA HIS A 12 20.58 -2.68 -8.35
C HIS A 12 20.36 -1.31 -7.67
N TYR A 13 21.36 -0.45 -7.69
CA TYR A 13 21.30 0.88 -7.13
C TYR A 13 21.68 1.93 -8.15
N TYR A 14 20.85 2.97 -8.29
CA TYR A 14 20.99 4.02 -9.29
C TYR A 14 20.89 5.38 -8.63
N LEU A 15 21.55 6.39 -9.23
CA LEU A 15 21.32 7.79 -8.91
C LEU A 15 20.27 8.33 -9.87
N GLU A 16 19.17 8.83 -9.34
CA GLU A 16 18.00 9.28 -10.08
C GLU A 16 18.13 10.74 -10.48
N LEU A 17 17.94 11.03 -11.75
CA LEU A 17 17.87 12.38 -12.32
C LEU A 17 16.42 12.71 -12.66
N GLN A 18 15.98 13.90 -12.25
CA GLN A 18 14.68 14.48 -12.64
C GLN A 18 14.90 15.91 -13.11
N ASP A 19 14.18 16.35 -14.13
CA ASP A 19 14.21 17.73 -14.61
C ASP A 19 12.81 18.21 -15.00
N HIS A 20 12.23 19.06 -14.16
CA HIS A 20 10.94 19.72 -14.37
C HIS A 20 11.10 21.23 -14.61
N GLY A 21 12.31 21.69 -14.92
CA GLY A 21 12.64 23.12 -15.05
C GLY A 21 12.74 23.86 -13.72
N ILE A 22 12.91 23.14 -12.60
CA ILE A 22 13.03 23.70 -11.25
C ILE A 22 14.52 23.98 -10.98
N PRO A 23 14.92 25.20 -10.57
CA PRO A 23 16.33 25.56 -10.39
C PRO A 23 17.09 24.67 -9.40
N GLU A 24 16.43 24.21 -8.34
CA GLU A 24 17.00 23.33 -7.33
C GLU A 24 17.41 21.97 -7.93
N GLN A 25 16.61 21.44 -8.87
CA GLN A 25 16.93 20.18 -9.56
C GLN A 25 18.19 20.29 -10.40
N GLN A 26 18.45 21.44 -11.01
CA GLN A 26 19.69 21.66 -11.77
C GLN A 26 20.92 21.54 -10.85
N THR A 27 20.85 22.10 -9.65
CA THR A 27 21.91 21.99 -8.65
C THR A 27 22.11 20.54 -8.19
N VAL A 28 21.02 19.85 -7.91
CA VAL A 28 21.03 18.43 -7.50
C VAL A 28 21.58 17.56 -8.62
N ASN A 29 21.11 17.74 -9.85
CA ASN A 29 21.55 16.95 -11.01
C ASN A 29 23.05 17.14 -11.29
N ALA A 30 23.58 18.36 -11.17
CA ALA A 30 25.02 18.60 -11.29
C ALA A 30 25.82 17.83 -10.22
N GLY A 31 25.30 17.75 -9.00
CA GLY A 31 25.88 16.97 -7.91
C GLY A 31 25.83 15.47 -8.19
N LEU A 32 24.70 14.95 -8.66
CA LEU A 32 24.50 13.53 -8.99
C LEU A 32 25.38 13.08 -10.16
N LEU A 33 25.51 13.92 -11.19
CA LEU A 33 26.42 13.68 -12.32
C LEU A 33 27.89 13.58 -11.88
N ARG A 34 28.31 14.43 -10.94
CA ARG A 34 29.63 14.34 -10.35
C ARG A 34 29.79 13.07 -9.52
N LEU A 35 28.82 12.78 -8.65
CA LEU A 35 28.83 11.60 -7.80
C LEU A 35 28.88 10.31 -8.63
N SER A 36 28.10 10.21 -9.70
CA SER A 36 28.13 9.06 -10.61
C SER A 36 29.52 8.85 -11.21
N ARG A 37 30.19 9.93 -11.65
CA ARG A 37 31.56 9.85 -12.19
C ARG A 37 32.59 9.42 -11.16
N GLU A 38 32.47 9.88 -9.92
CA GLU A 38 33.38 9.57 -8.82
C GLU A 38 33.19 8.15 -8.27
N THR A 39 31.97 7.64 -8.26
CA THR A 39 31.64 6.34 -7.63
C THR A 39 31.39 5.21 -8.61
N GLY A 40 31.16 5.51 -9.89
CA GLY A 40 30.73 4.52 -10.89
C GLY A 40 29.26 4.09 -10.77
N ILE A 41 28.49 4.65 -9.84
CA ILE A 41 27.07 4.34 -9.69
C ILE A 41 26.31 4.83 -10.92
N PRO A 42 25.51 3.96 -11.59
CA PRO A 42 24.79 4.34 -12.80
C PRO A 42 23.67 5.35 -12.52
N LEU A 43 23.35 6.13 -13.55
CA LEU A 43 22.26 7.11 -13.53
C LEU A 43 20.98 6.51 -14.11
N VAL A 44 19.83 6.96 -13.64
CA VAL A 44 18.52 6.70 -14.24
C VAL A 44 17.73 7.99 -14.34
N ALA A 45 17.02 8.23 -15.45
CA ALA A 45 16.17 9.40 -15.64
C ALA A 45 14.70 9.03 -15.42
N THR A 46 14.00 9.82 -14.60
CA THR A 46 12.56 9.68 -14.34
C THR A 46 11.84 11.02 -14.47
N ASN A 47 10.51 11.01 -14.44
CA ASN A 47 9.73 12.22 -14.60
C ASN A 47 8.69 12.48 -13.50
N ASP A 48 8.64 11.69 -12.43
CA ASP A 48 7.72 11.91 -11.31
C ASP A 48 6.28 12.29 -11.78
N VAL A 49 5.70 11.45 -12.64
CA VAL A 49 4.45 11.72 -13.33
C VAL A 49 3.27 11.82 -12.36
N HIS A 50 2.56 12.95 -12.37
CA HIS A 50 1.39 13.21 -11.54
C HIS A 50 0.10 13.35 -12.35
N TYR A 51 0.21 13.61 -13.67
CA TYR A 51 -0.93 13.72 -14.58
C TYR A 51 -0.54 13.32 -16.01
N VAL A 52 -1.54 13.04 -16.85
CA VAL A 52 -1.30 12.45 -18.17
C VAL A 52 -0.86 13.50 -19.19
N ARG A 53 -1.52 14.64 -19.25
CA ARG A 53 -1.26 15.69 -20.23
C ARG A 53 -0.77 16.95 -19.53
N ARG A 54 0.06 17.74 -20.22
CA ARG A 54 0.60 18.97 -19.69
C ARG A 54 -0.48 19.96 -19.23
N GLU A 55 -1.58 20.07 -19.96
CA GLU A 55 -2.72 20.93 -19.62
C GLU A 55 -3.47 20.48 -18.33
N ASP A 56 -3.30 19.21 -17.92
CA ASP A 56 -3.91 18.67 -16.70
C ASP A 56 -3.27 19.18 -15.41
N ALA A 57 -2.17 19.93 -15.50
CA ALA A 57 -1.53 20.57 -14.34
C ALA A 57 -2.52 21.39 -13.47
N LYS A 58 -3.51 22.04 -14.13
CA LYS A 58 -4.57 22.79 -13.44
C LYS A 58 -5.52 21.87 -12.65
N ILE A 59 -5.79 20.67 -13.18
CA ILE A 59 -6.64 19.67 -12.54
C ILE A 59 -5.90 19.13 -11.31
N GLN A 60 -4.61 18.87 -11.42
CA GLN A 60 -3.78 18.45 -10.29
C GLN A 60 -3.81 19.47 -9.14
N GLN A 61 -3.78 20.77 -9.44
CA GLN A 61 -3.95 21.80 -8.42
C GLN A 61 -5.28 21.70 -7.67
N VAL A 62 -6.38 21.44 -8.39
CA VAL A 62 -7.70 21.21 -7.75
C VAL A 62 -7.67 19.98 -6.85
N LEU A 63 -7.06 18.89 -7.31
CA LEU A 63 -6.94 17.66 -6.49
C LEU A 63 -6.11 17.90 -5.21
N ILE A 64 -5.05 18.69 -5.29
CA ILE A 64 -4.26 19.07 -4.11
C ILE A 64 -5.14 19.88 -3.13
N CYS A 65 -5.88 20.88 -3.62
CA CYS A 65 -6.79 21.65 -2.78
C CYS A 65 -7.82 20.75 -2.07
N ILE A 66 -8.41 19.80 -2.78
CA ILE A 66 -9.35 18.82 -2.18
C ILE A 66 -8.66 17.99 -1.10
N ALA A 67 -7.47 17.45 -1.39
CA ALA A 67 -6.73 16.61 -0.47
C ALA A 67 -6.25 17.36 0.80
N THR A 68 -5.96 18.65 0.68
CA THR A 68 -5.45 19.50 1.77
C THR A 68 -6.52 20.36 2.42
N ASN A 69 -7.79 20.27 1.96
CA ASN A 69 -8.92 21.06 2.43
C ASN A 69 -8.71 22.59 2.27
N HIS A 70 -8.17 22.99 1.11
CA HIS A 70 -7.95 24.37 0.71
C HIS A 70 -8.82 24.73 -0.51
N VAL A 71 -8.91 26.02 -0.83
CA VAL A 71 -9.52 26.50 -2.07
C VAL A 71 -8.44 26.96 -3.06
N LEU A 72 -8.79 26.99 -4.35
CA LEU A 72 -7.85 27.47 -5.38
C LEU A 72 -7.39 28.90 -5.07
N GLY A 73 -6.05 29.09 -5.12
CA GLY A 73 -5.41 30.38 -4.82
C GLY A 73 -4.90 30.54 -3.39
N GLU A 74 -5.19 29.58 -2.52
CA GLU A 74 -4.54 29.48 -1.21
C GLU A 74 -3.22 28.69 -1.31
N ASP A 75 -2.25 29.05 -0.47
CA ASP A 75 -1.01 28.28 -0.33
C ASP A 75 -1.29 26.94 0.37
N THR A 76 -1.15 25.85 -0.35
CA THR A 76 -1.37 24.48 0.18
C THR A 76 -0.12 23.88 0.79
N GLY A 77 1.05 24.50 0.63
CA GLY A 77 2.35 23.95 1.00
C GLY A 77 2.82 22.77 0.12
N LEU A 78 2.03 22.40 -0.91
CA LEU A 78 2.28 21.27 -1.82
C LEU A 78 2.18 21.71 -3.29
N GLU A 79 2.58 22.93 -3.61
CA GLU A 79 2.45 23.45 -4.96
C GLU A 79 3.51 22.86 -5.89
N PHE A 80 3.06 22.45 -7.09
CA PHE A 80 3.97 22.16 -8.19
C PHE A 80 4.34 23.47 -8.90
N HIS A 81 5.60 23.89 -8.79
CA HIS A 81 6.10 25.12 -9.43
C HIS A 81 6.38 24.97 -10.93
N SER A 82 5.89 23.90 -11.55
CA SER A 82 6.09 23.57 -12.95
C SER A 82 4.93 22.74 -13.50
N ASP A 83 4.66 22.83 -14.79
CA ASP A 83 3.70 22.01 -15.51
C ASP A 83 4.34 20.75 -16.15
N GLN A 84 5.57 20.43 -15.77
CA GLN A 84 6.38 19.38 -16.39
C GLN A 84 6.20 17.98 -15.80
N PHE A 85 5.27 17.79 -14.85
CA PHE A 85 5.00 16.50 -14.18
C PHE A 85 4.00 15.62 -14.96
N TYR A 86 3.88 15.82 -16.28
CA TYR A 86 3.02 15.00 -17.14
C TYR A 86 3.76 13.79 -17.72
N LEU A 87 3.00 12.84 -18.25
CA LEU A 87 3.55 11.67 -18.92
C LEU A 87 4.20 12.05 -20.24
N LYS A 88 5.50 12.32 -20.21
CA LYS A 88 6.30 12.68 -21.38
C LYS A 88 6.49 11.49 -22.33
N SER A 89 6.52 11.77 -23.60
CA SER A 89 6.94 10.82 -24.64
C SER A 89 8.45 10.54 -24.56
N GLU A 90 8.87 9.44 -25.19
CA GLU A 90 10.29 9.09 -25.31
C GLU A 90 11.12 10.23 -25.92
N ALA A 91 10.58 10.90 -26.96
CA ALA A 91 11.25 12.02 -27.62
C ALA A 91 11.45 13.22 -26.68
N GLU A 92 10.44 13.57 -25.88
CA GLU A 92 10.54 14.66 -24.90
C GLU A 92 11.52 14.32 -23.77
N MET A 93 11.56 13.08 -23.31
CA MET A 93 12.54 12.62 -22.34
C MET A 93 13.95 12.62 -22.93
N ALA A 94 14.12 12.22 -24.19
CA ALA A 94 15.40 12.24 -24.88
C ALA A 94 15.94 13.67 -25.07
N GLU A 95 15.07 14.64 -25.34
CA GLU A 95 15.42 16.06 -25.40
C GLU A 95 15.86 16.57 -24.02
N THR A 96 15.07 16.29 -22.98
CA THR A 96 15.35 16.73 -21.60
C THR A 96 16.71 16.20 -21.09
N PHE A 97 17.01 14.92 -21.37
CA PHE A 97 18.23 14.26 -20.90
C PHE A 97 19.27 14.01 -21.98
N ALA A 98 19.27 14.85 -23.04
CA ALA A 98 20.20 14.71 -24.18
C ALA A 98 21.68 14.65 -23.78
N ALA A 99 22.07 15.31 -22.68
CA ALA A 99 23.43 15.29 -22.16
C ALA A 99 23.84 13.97 -21.48
N VAL A 100 22.86 13.11 -21.14
CA VAL A 100 23.08 11.86 -20.38
C VAL A 100 22.19 10.72 -20.91
N PRO A 101 22.27 10.35 -22.18
CA PRO A 101 21.38 9.36 -22.81
C PRO A 101 21.41 8.00 -22.11
N GLN A 102 22.53 7.63 -21.46
CA GLN A 102 22.65 6.39 -20.70
C GLN A 102 21.65 6.32 -19.53
N ALA A 103 21.21 7.45 -18.98
CA ALA A 103 20.23 7.49 -17.91
C ALA A 103 18.85 7.02 -18.40
N LEU A 104 18.50 7.27 -19.67
CA LEU A 104 17.29 6.74 -20.32
C LEU A 104 17.45 5.28 -20.72
N GLU A 105 18.58 4.88 -21.31
CA GLU A 105 18.86 3.48 -21.63
C GLU A 105 18.75 2.58 -20.39
N ASN A 106 19.14 3.10 -19.22
CA ASN A 106 19.04 2.36 -17.96
C ASN A 106 17.59 2.12 -17.51
N THR A 107 16.63 2.98 -17.88
CA THR A 107 15.19 2.72 -17.61
C THR A 107 14.72 1.47 -18.34
N GLU A 108 15.13 1.29 -19.61
CA GLU A 108 14.82 0.10 -20.38
C GLU A 108 15.50 -1.16 -19.81
N LYS A 109 16.78 -1.06 -19.42
CA LYS A 109 17.50 -2.17 -18.79
C LYS A 109 16.82 -2.61 -17.49
N ILE A 110 16.36 -1.67 -16.66
CA ILE A 110 15.62 -1.96 -15.44
C ILE A 110 14.29 -2.64 -15.79
N ALA A 111 13.52 -2.09 -16.73
CA ALA A 111 12.24 -2.66 -17.14
C ALA A 111 12.38 -4.11 -17.65
N ARG A 112 13.39 -4.40 -18.44
CA ARG A 112 13.68 -5.76 -18.95
C ARG A 112 14.04 -6.77 -17.86
N ARG A 113 14.52 -6.30 -16.70
CA ARG A 113 14.84 -7.14 -15.53
C ARG A 113 13.63 -7.39 -14.64
N CYS A 114 12.57 -6.60 -14.76
CA CYS A 114 11.34 -6.75 -14.00
C CYS A 114 10.45 -7.80 -14.68
N ASN A 115 10.64 -9.07 -14.31
CA ASN A 115 9.87 -10.21 -14.84
C ASN A 115 9.04 -10.77 -13.69
N PHE A 116 7.82 -10.28 -13.54
CA PHE A 116 6.89 -10.70 -12.52
C PHE A 116 5.48 -10.79 -13.08
N ASP A 117 4.83 -11.93 -12.87
CA ASP A 117 3.43 -12.14 -13.18
C ASP A 117 2.64 -12.43 -11.90
N PHE A 118 1.40 -11.95 -11.86
CA PHE A 118 0.48 -12.24 -10.74
C PHE A 118 -0.14 -13.61 -10.92
N GLU A 119 0.00 -14.47 -9.92
CA GLU A 119 -0.75 -15.72 -9.82
C GLU A 119 -2.17 -15.44 -9.29
N PHE A 120 -3.13 -15.28 -10.17
CA PHE A 120 -4.52 -15.11 -9.79
C PHE A 120 -5.14 -16.41 -9.30
N GLY A 121 -6.06 -16.32 -8.33
CA GLY A 121 -6.77 -17.48 -7.78
C GLY A 121 -5.98 -18.32 -6.77
N ASN A 122 -4.72 -17.98 -6.51
CA ASN A 122 -3.91 -18.63 -5.48
C ASN A 122 -3.90 -17.75 -4.21
N THR A 123 -4.87 -17.97 -3.33
CA THR A 123 -4.98 -17.23 -2.06
C THR A 123 -3.96 -17.78 -1.06
N LYS A 124 -2.92 -17.03 -0.77
CA LYS A 124 -1.86 -17.39 0.21
C LYS A 124 -2.27 -16.94 1.63
N LEU A 125 -3.36 -17.47 2.15
CA LEU A 125 -3.72 -17.28 3.56
C LEU A 125 -2.92 -18.27 4.42
N PRO A 126 -2.35 -17.82 5.55
CA PRO A 126 -1.69 -18.73 6.47
C PRO A 126 -2.71 -19.67 7.12
N TYR A 127 -2.25 -20.85 7.47
CA TYR A 127 -3.05 -21.88 8.15
C TYR A 127 -3.06 -21.59 9.66
N TYR A 128 -4.23 -21.72 10.29
CA TYR A 128 -4.39 -21.60 11.75
C TYR A 128 -4.45 -22.99 12.39
N GLU A 129 -3.60 -23.24 13.38
CA GLU A 129 -3.65 -24.49 14.15
C GLU A 129 -4.73 -24.40 15.23
N THR A 130 -5.84 -25.13 15.03
CA THR A 130 -6.94 -25.16 15.99
C THR A 130 -6.61 -26.00 17.23
N PRO A 131 -7.06 -25.62 18.42
CA PRO A 131 -6.89 -26.43 19.64
C PRO A 131 -7.47 -27.83 19.46
N GLY A 132 -6.64 -28.86 19.72
CA GLY A 132 -7.04 -30.25 19.62
C GLY A 132 -7.34 -30.78 18.21
N GLY A 133 -6.91 -30.05 17.16
CA GLY A 133 -7.12 -30.46 15.77
C GLY A 133 -8.56 -30.39 15.30
N MET A 134 -9.39 -29.55 15.93
CA MET A 134 -10.77 -29.32 15.55
C MET A 134 -10.86 -28.76 14.12
N ASP A 135 -11.92 -29.10 13.38
CA ASP A 135 -12.24 -28.46 12.11
C ASP A 135 -12.30 -26.92 12.29
N HIS A 136 -11.64 -26.17 11.40
CA HIS A 136 -11.46 -24.72 11.52
C HIS A 136 -12.80 -23.97 11.53
N TYR A 137 -13.72 -24.37 10.67
CA TYR A 137 -15.02 -23.73 10.62
C TYR A 137 -15.87 -24.06 11.84
N ALA A 138 -15.84 -25.32 12.31
CA ALA A 138 -16.51 -25.70 13.53
C ALA A 138 -15.97 -24.95 14.75
N TYR A 139 -14.64 -24.74 14.81
CA TYR A 139 -14.03 -23.98 15.88
C TYR A 139 -14.42 -22.50 15.81
N PHE A 140 -14.39 -21.90 14.62
CA PHE A 140 -14.83 -20.53 14.40
C PHE A 140 -16.30 -20.31 14.78
N GLN A 141 -17.20 -21.21 14.36
CA GLN A 141 -18.62 -21.20 14.75
C GLN A 141 -18.79 -21.27 16.28
N LYS A 142 -18.04 -22.15 16.94
CA LYS A 142 -18.06 -22.28 18.40
C LYS A 142 -17.70 -20.95 19.06
N LEU A 143 -16.56 -20.32 18.67
CA LEU A 143 -16.13 -19.04 19.22
C LEU A 143 -17.16 -17.94 19.01
N CYS A 144 -17.76 -17.86 17.82
CA CYS A 144 -18.79 -16.88 17.51
C CYS A 144 -20.07 -17.08 18.33
N ARG A 145 -20.53 -18.31 18.51
CA ARG A 145 -21.73 -18.59 19.31
C ARG A 145 -21.49 -18.35 20.80
N GLU A 146 -20.33 -18.72 21.32
CA GLU A 146 -19.95 -18.40 22.70
C GLU A 146 -19.84 -16.86 22.88
N GLY A 147 -19.31 -16.17 21.90
CA GLY A 147 -19.24 -14.72 21.87
C GLY A 147 -20.61 -14.05 21.79
N MET A 148 -21.53 -14.59 21.01
CA MET A 148 -22.91 -14.13 20.95
C MET A 148 -23.58 -14.17 22.33
N VAL A 149 -23.38 -15.28 23.06
CA VAL A 149 -23.91 -15.41 24.43
C VAL A 149 -23.22 -14.38 25.37
N ARG A 150 -21.92 -14.17 25.27
CA ARG A 150 -21.22 -13.16 26.09
C ARG A 150 -21.71 -11.75 25.84
N ARG A 151 -21.97 -11.39 24.56
CA ARG A 151 -22.33 -10.01 24.16
C ARG A 151 -23.83 -9.71 24.36
N TYR A 152 -24.71 -10.70 24.14
CA TYR A 152 -26.16 -10.50 24.06
C TYR A 152 -26.95 -11.36 25.03
N GLY A 153 -26.31 -12.22 25.85
CA GLY A 153 -26.96 -13.12 26.80
C GLY A 153 -27.47 -14.42 26.15
N GLN A 154 -28.10 -15.27 26.96
CA GLN A 154 -28.58 -16.58 26.54
C GLN A 154 -29.68 -16.56 25.46
N HIS A 155 -30.38 -15.46 25.33
CA HIS A 155 -31.48 -15.28 24.39
C HIS A 155 -31.24 -14.04 23.51
N PRO A 156 -30.28 -14.09 22.57
CA PRO A 156 -30.00 -12.95 21.67
C PRO A 156 -31.22 -12.67 20.78
N PRO A 157 -31.43 -11.42 20.34
CA PRO A 157 -32.46 -11.11 19.37
C PRO A 157 -32.35 -11.99 18.12
N LYS A 158 -33.50 -12.48 17.63
CA LYS A 158 -33.55 -13.37 16.47
C LYS A 158 -32.79 -12.80 15.26
N ALA A 159 -32.93 -11.52 14.99
CA ALA A 159 -32.25 -10.84 13.89
C ALA A 159 -30.69 -10.93 14.00
N TYR A 160 -30.14 -10.90 15.22
CA TYR A 160 -28.70 -11.01 15.43
C TYR A 160 -28.20 -12.45 15.22
N ALA A 161 -28.97 -13.44 15.66
CA ALA A 161 -28.65 -14.83 15.42
C ALA A 161 -28.68 -15.15 13.90
N GLU A 162 -29.72 -14.70 13.20
CA GLU A 162 -29.86 -14.87 11.75
C GLU A 162 -28.70 -14.15 10.99
N ARG A 163 -28.34 -12.97 11.43
CA ARG A 163 -27.20 -12.22 10.85
C ARG A 163 -25.89 -12.95 11.08
N LEU A 164 -25.64 -13.47 12.27
CA LEU A 164 -24.44 -14.26 12.56
C LEU A 164 -24.33 -15.48 11.65
N GLU A 165 -25.41 -16.26 11.51
CA GLU A 165 -25.40 -17.44 10.62
C GLU A 165 -25.14 -17.06 9.14
N TYR A 166 -25.70 -15.93 8.69
CA TYR A 166 -25.41 -15.39 7.36
C TYR A 166 -23.93 -15.07 7.18
N GLU A 167 -23.32 -14.36 8.15
CA GLU A 167 -21.90 -13.99 8.08
C GLU A 167 -20.99 -15.21 8.17
N LEU A 168 -21.25 -16.15 9.07
CA LEU A 168 -20.51 -17.41 9.19
C LEU A 168 -20.45 -18.16 7.85
N ASN A 169 -21.61 -18.35 7.22
CA ASN A 169 -21.69 -19.02 5.92
C ASN A 169 -20.94 -18.26 4.81
N THR A 170 -21.01 -16.93 4.83
CA THR A 170 -20.31 -16.09 3.85
C THR A 170 -18.80 -16.18 4.03
N ILE A 171 -18.31 -16.08 5.27
CA ILE A 171 -16.89 -16.16 5.61
C ILE A 171 -16.32 -17.53 5.22
N GLN A 172 -17.05 -18.62 5.52
CA GLN A 172 -16.67 -19.98 5.13
C GLN A 172 -16.60 -20.12 3.60
N LYS A 173 -17.67 -19.72 2.90
CA LYS A 173 -17.77 -19.82 1.44
C LYS A 173 -16.66 -19.05 0.72
N MET A 174 -16.24 -17.93 1.29
CA MET A 174 -15.14 -17.11 0.76
C MET A 174 -13.76 -17.60 1.18
N GLY A 175 -13.63 -18.62 2.05
CA GLY A 175 -12.35 -19.18 2.51
C GLY A 175 -11.61 -18.31 3.52
N TYR A 176 -12.29 -17.44 4.26
CA TYR A 176 -11.65 -16.51 5.22
C TYR A 176 -11.72 -16.99 6.69
N THR A 177 -12.11 -18.24 6.95
CA THR A 177 -12.20 -18.78 8.33
C THR A 177 -10.87 -18.63 9.07
N ASP A 178 -9.77 -19.10 8.50
CA ASP A 178 -8.45 -19.04 9.12
C ASP A 178 -7.98 -17.59 9.33
N TYR A 179 -8.31 -16.70 8.40
CA TYR A 179 -8.03 -15.28 8.58
C TYR A 179 -8.67 -14.70 9.85
N TYR A 180 -9.95 -15.00 10.09
CA TYR A 180 -10.63 -14.56 11.31
C TYR A 180 -10.02 -15.19 12.57
N LEU A 181 -9.65 -16.48 12.53
CA LEU A 181 -9.01 -17.17 13.63
C LEU A 181 -7.64 -16.58 13.98
N ILE A 182 -6.83 -16.26 12.97
CA ILE A 182 -5.53 -15.61 13.16
C ILE A 182 -5.71 -14.21 13.75
N VAL A 183 -6.67 -13.43 13.23
CA VAL A 183 -6.91 -12.06 13.71
C VAL A 183 -7.38 -12.08 15.16
N VAL A 184 -8.30 -12.96 15.54
CA VAL A 184 -8.75 -13.04 16.95
C VAL A 184 -7.62 -13.46 17.87
N ASP A 185 -6.74 -14.36 17.45
CA ASP A 185 -5.63 -14.84 18.25
C ASP A 185 -4.68 -13.70 18.64
N PHE A 186 -4.17 -12.92 17.68
CA PHE A 186 -3.26 -11.82 18.02
C PHE A 186 -3.96 -10.63 18.70
N VAL A 187 -5.24 -10.38 18.40
CA VAL A 187 -6.03 -9.35 19.12
C VAL A 187 -6.25 -9.75 20.56
N GLN A 188 -6.61 -11.01 20.81
CA GLN A 188 -6.80 -11.50 22.16
C GLN A 188 -5.49 -11.52 22.94
N TYR A 189 -4.39 -11.95 22.32
CA TYR A 189 -3.07 -11.89 22.92
C TYR A 189 -2.72 -10.46 23.36
N ALA A 190 -2.94 -9.47 22.53
CA ALA A 190 -2.67 -8.07 22.85
C ALA A 190 -3.54 -7.62 24.05
N LYS A 191 -4.83 -7.92 24.04
CA LYS A 191 -5.76 -7.60 25.14
C LYS A 191 -5.32 -8.27 26.45
N ASP A 192 -4.91 -9.53 26.42
CA ASP A 192 -4.45 -10.30 27.59
C ASP A 192 -3.12 -9.74 28.17
N GLN A 193 -2.28 -9.14 27.34
CA GLN A 193 -1.06 -8.46 27.75
C GLN A 193 -1.29 -6.99 28.21
N GLY A 194 -2.55 -6.53 28.22
CA GLY A 194 -2.88 -5.15 28.56
C GLY A 194 -2.44 -4.13 27.50
N ILE A 195 -2.17 -4.58 26.28
CA ILE A 195 -1.83 -3.71 25.15
C ILE A 195 -3.13 -3.13 24.58
N PRO A 196 -3.28 -1.80 24.48
CA PRO A 196 -4.48 -1.18 23.91
C PRO A 196 -4.73 -1.61 22.48
N VAL A 197 -5.94 -2.05 22.18
CA VAL A 197 -6.40 -2.40 20.83
C VAL A 197 -7.55 -1.47 20.48
N GLY A 198 -7.51 -0.87 19.27
CA GLY A 198 -8.60 -0.03 18.78
C GLY A 198 -9.90 -0.83 18.58
N PRO A 199 -11.08 -0.17 18.65
CA PRO A 199 -12.40 -0.84 18.62
C PRO A 199 -12.73 -1.47 17.25
N GLY A 200 -11.92 -1.26 16.25
CA GLY A 200 -12.10 -1.75 14.87
C GLY A 200 -11.89 -0.66 13.83
N ARG A 201 -11.80 -1.06 12.56
CA ARG A 201 -11.63 -0.13 11.43
C ARG A 201 -12.31 -0.66 10.17
N GLY A 202 -12.63 0.26 9.26
CA GLY A 202 -13.23 -0.08 7.97
C GLY A 202 -14.57 -0.82 8.11
N SER A 203 -14.91 -1.61 7.11
CA SER A 203 -16.16 -2.40 7.08
C SER A 203 -16.22 -3.53 8.11
N GLY A 204 -15.06 -3.97 8.61
CA GLY A 204 -14.97 -5.00 9.66
C GLY A 204 -15.68 -4.60 10.96
N ALA A 205 -15.76 -3.30 11.27
CA ALA A 205 -16.51 -2.79 12.42
C ALA A 205 -18.01 -3.10 12.38
N GLY A 206 -18.58 -3.34 11.19
CA GLY A 206 -19.98 -3.74 11.02
C GLY A 206 -20.23 -5.25 11.06
N SER A 207 -19.22 -6.09 11.29
CA SER A 207 -19.37 -7.55 11.33
C SER A 207 -19.79 -8.03 12.71
N ILE A 208 -20.94 -8.71 12.80
CA ILE A 208 -21.38 -9.33 14.05
C ILE A 208 -20.49 -10.52 14.43
N ALA A 209 -19.95 -11.24 13.47
CA ALA A 209 -19.00 -12.32 13.73
C ALA A 209 -17.72 -11.77 14.39
N ALA A 210 -17.12 -10.70 13.83
CA ALA A 210 -15.95 -10.05 14.39
C ALA A 210 -16.21 -9.49 15.81
N TYR A 211 -17.38 -8.91 16.05
CA TYR A 211 -17.80 -8.42 17.35
C TYR A 211 -17.96 -9.56 18.38
N CYS A 212 -18.57 -10.66 18.00
CA CYS A 212 -18.75 -11.82 18.87
C CYS A 212 -17.41 -12.41 19.34
N ILE A 213 -16.42 -12.51 18.46
CA ILE A 213 -15.12 -13.11 18.82
C ILE A 213 -14.12 -12.09 19.38
N GLY A 214 -14.50 -10.81 19.53
CA GLY A 214 -13.70 -9.78 20.17
C GLY A 214 -12.62 -9.17 19.30
N ILE A 215 -12.73 -9.29 17.98
CA ILE A 215 -11.89 -8.53 17.03
C ILE A 215 -12.27 -7.06 17.06
N THR A 216 -13.57 -6.78 17.17
CA THR A 216 -14.12 -5.42 17.30
C THR A 216 -14.89 -5.26 18.61
N ASP A 217 -14.99 -4.02 19.11
CA ASP A 217 -15.68 -3.65 20.36
C ASP A 217 -16.74 -2.59 20.15
#